data_69fb28304adcc40e992116c2977a2483
#
_entry.id   69fb28304adcc40e992116c2977a2483
#
_cell.length_a   1.000
_cell.length_b   1.000
_cell.length_c   1.000
_cell.angle_alpha   90.00
_cell.angle_beta   90.00
_cell.angle_gamma   90.00
#
_symmetry.space_group_name_H-M   'P 1'
#
loop_
_entity.id
_entity.type
_entity.pdbx_description
1 polymer ?
#
loop_
_entity_poly.entity_id
_entity_poly.type
_entity_poly.pdbx_seq_one_letter_code
_entity_poly.pdbx_strand_id
1 'polypeptide(L)'
;MTFLKTTLAAAVLTAASASAFAQAGETVKIALIDPQSGLMGPLGMNQLRSFQFFADTFSKNNVAKVKYEVVGFDNKLSPAESLNALKAAMDQGIRYIAQGNGSSVAGALIDAVNKHNERNPGKEVVFLNYAAVDPDFTNSKCSYWHFRFDADTSMKMEAMTTFMKDQQDIKKVYLLNQNYSHGHQVAKFAKENLGRKRPDIQIVGEDLHPLAQVRDFAPYIAKIKASGADTVITGNWGSDLALLIKAANEGGYTGKFYTYYTGVTGTPTALGTGGAGRVYQIAYQHYNMGGAMTKWQDEFKKRYNDDMFTGSVPHIFTAMSEAINKAKSTDPVKVAAALEGLKTQSFNGEIEIRKTDHQIQQALYLTVWQKADKKYPYSPENTGMTLAPVKTFESYIASTPTSCQMKRPG
;
A
#
# COMPACT_ATOMS: atom_id res chain seq x y z
N MET A 1 47.09 -42.22 43.68
CA MET A 1 45.65 -41.85 43.50
C MET A 1 45.56 -40.36 43.45
N THR A 2 45.59 -39.74 42.27
CA THR A 2 45.20 -38.34 42.01
C THR A 2 45.43 -38.05 40.54
N PHE A 3 44.48 -38.43 39.69
CA PHE A 3 44.32 -37.93 38.29
C PHE A 3 42.91 -38.25 37.89
N LEU A 4 41.97 -37.32 38.11
CA LEU A 4 40.68 -37.24 37.40
C LEU A 4 39.86 -36.01 37.87
N LYS A 5 40.23 -34.82 37.50
CA LYS A 5 39.37 -33.61 37.66
C LYS A 5 39.87 -32.44 36.80
N THR A 6 39.97 -32.57 35.47
CA THR A 6 40.25 -31.41 34.61
C THR A 6 39.78 -31.58 33.15
N THR A 7 38.63 -32.18 32.90
CA THR A 7 38.11 -32.31 31.51
C THR A 7 36.64 -31.97 31.35
N LEU A 8 36.00 -31.18 32.24
CA LEU A 8 34.61 -30.82 32.11
C LEU A 8 34.32 -29.30 31.93
N ALA A 9 35.35 -28.47 31.80
CA ALA A 9 35.14 -27.00 31.68
C ALA A 9 35.26 -26.44 30.25
N ALA A 10 35.65 -27.25 29.26
CA ALA A 10 35.85 -26.76 27.88
C ALA A 10 34.67 -26.96 26.93
N ALA A 11 33.63 -27.70 27.32
CA ALA A 11 32.51 -28.03 26.42
C ALA A 11 31.32 -27.06 26.48
N VAL A 12 31.26 -26.12 27.43
CA VAL A 12 30.10 -25.23 27.63
C VAL A 12 30.27 -23.87 26.91
N LEU A 13 31.48 -23.50 26.52
CA LEU A 13 31.71 -22.19 25.85
C LEU A 13 31.54 -22.18 24.33
N THR A 14 31.39 -23.31 23.68
CA THR A 14 31.23 -23.41 22.22
C THR A 14 29.76 -23.39 21.75
N ALA A 15 28.80 -23.59 22.63
CA ALA A 15 27.37 -23.60 22.26
C ALA A 15 26.74 -22.19 22.21
N ALA A 16 27.34 -21.19 22.86
CA ALA A 16 26.77 -19.82 22.88
C ALA A 16 27.15 -18.95 21.66
N SER A 17 28.18 -19.35 20.91
CA SER A 17 28.62 -18.60 19.73
C SER A 17 27.94 -19.03 18.39
N ALA A 18 27.28 -20.19 18.38
CA ALA A 18 26.60 -20.68 17.17
C ALA A 18 25.25 -19.94 16.89
N SER A 19 24.65 -19.34 17.91
CA SER A 19 23.36 -18.66 17.75
C SER A 19 23.47 -17.25 17.15
N ALA A 20 24.63 -16.62 17.12
CA ALA A 20 24.81 -15.24 16.63
C ALA A 20 25.05 -15.17 15.11
N PHE A 21 25.33 -16.29 14.44
CA PHE A 21 25.60 -16.34 12.99
C PHE A 21 24.46 -16.94 12.15
N ALA A 22 23.42 -17.48 12.78
CA ALA A 22 22.35 -18.21 12.09
C ALA A 22 21.44 -17.32 11.20
N GLN A 23 21.52 -16.00 11.30
CA GLN A 23 20.67 -15.07 10.54
C GLN A 23 21.35 -14.51 9.28
N ALA A 24 22.66 -14.27 9.33
CA ALA A 24 23.40 -13.70 8.21
C ALA A 24 23.46 -14.70 7.03
N GLY A 25 22.93 -14.28 5.86
CA GLY A 25 22.86 -15.10 4.67
C GLY A 25 21.60 -15.95 4.53
N GLU A 26 20.71 -15.99 5.53
CA GLU A 26 19.39 -16.63 5.41
C GLU A 26 18.55 -15.95 4.32
N THR A 27 17.70 -16.74 3.67
CA THR A 27 16.76 -16.24 2.66
C THR A 27 15.37 -16.12 3.26
N VAL A 28 14.84 -14.90 3.30
CA VAL A 28 13.45 -14.60 3.69
C VAL A 28 12.58 -14.64 2.43
N LYS A 29 11.68 -15.62 2.36
CA LYS A 29 10.74 -15.75 1.24
C LYS A 29 9.46 -14.99 1.55
N ILE A 30 8.96 -14.24 0.56
CA ILE A 30 7.70 -13.48 0.62
C ILE A 30 6.81 -13.97 -0.52
N ALA A 31 5.59 -14.41 -0.21
CA ALA A 31 4.57 -14.71 -1.21
C ALA A 31 3.78 -13.43 -1.53
N LEU A 32 3.85 -12.95 -2.76
CA LEU A 32 2.98 -11.88 -3.24
C LEU A 32 1.70 -12.49 -3.82
N ILE A 33 0.58 -12.29 -3.13
CA ILE A 33 -0.74 -12.83 -3.49
C ILE A 33 -1.59 -11.70 -4.07
N ASP A 34 -1.49 -11.46 -5.36
CA ASP A 34 -2.17 -10.35 -6.05
C ASP A 34 -2.60 -10.74 -7.48
N PRO A 35 -3.51 -9.99 -8.13
CA PRO A 35 -3.97 -10.33 -9.48
C PRO A 35 -2.83 -10.17 -10.49
N GLN A 36 -2.45 -11.26 -11.15
CA GLN A 36 -1.44 -11.28 -12.21
C GLN A 36 -2.07 -11.54 -13.59
N SER A 37 -3.39 -11.64 -13.64
CA SER A 37 -4.19 -11.86 -14.84
C SER A 37 -5.47 -11.00 -14.84
N GLY A 38 -6.22 -11.01 -15.94
CA GLY A 38 -7.46 -10.24 -16.11
C GLY A 38 -7.23 -8.73 -16.23
N LEU A 39 -8.27 -7.94 -15.98
CA LEU A 39 -8.23 -6.47 -16.12
C LEU A 39 -7.21 -5.78 -15.21
N MET A 40 -6.96 -6.36 -14.05
CA MET A 40 -5.98 -5.85 -13.08
C MET A 40 -4.59 -6.49 -13.22
N GLY A 41 -4.41 -7.40 -14.18
CA GLY A 41 -3.16 -8.10 -14.42
C GLY A 41 -1.96 -7.16 -14.65
N PRO A 42 -2.04 -6.15 -15.53
CA PRO A 42 -0.94 -5.21 -15.74
C PRO A 42 -0.48 -4.53 -14.45
N LEU A 43 -1.42 -4.10 -13.61
CA LEU A 43 -1.15 -3.51 -12.30
C LEU A 43 -0.43 -4.49 -11.36
N GLY A 44 -0.97 -5.70 -11.19
CA GLY A 44 -0.39 -6.70 -10.30
C GLY A 44 0.98 -7.21 -10.79
N MET A 45 1.19 -7.29 -12.10
CA MET A 45 2.50 -7.64 -12.67
C MET A 45 3.55 -6.54 -12.42
N ASN A 46 3.17 -5.25 -12.50
CA ASN A 46 4.06 -4.16 -12.12
C ASN A 46 4.44 -4.26 -10.62
N GLN A 47 3.49 -4.58 -9.77
CA GLN A 47 3.72 -4.75 -8.34
C GLN A 47 4.61 -5.96 -8.04
N LEU A 48 4.42 -7.09 -8.73
CA LEU A 48 5.31 -8.25 -8.61
C LEU A 48 6.75 -7.88 -8.99
N ARG A 49 6.93 -7.17 -10.11
CA ARG A 49 8.24 -6.65 -10.52
C ARG A 49 8.84 -5.71 -9.48
N SER A 50 8.01 -4.86 -8.86
CA SER A 50 8.45 -3.95 -7.79
C SER A 50 8.94 -4.73 -6.58
N PHE A 51 8.21 -5.74 -6.12
CA PHE A 51 8.65 -6.60 -5.03
C PHE A 51 9.95 -7.36 -5.36
N GLN A 52 10.07 -7.93 -6.55
CA GLN A 52 11.29 -8.62 -7.00
C GLN A 52 12.48 -7.66 -7.13
N PHE A 53 12.26 -6.45 -7.64
CA PHE A 53 13.29 -5.41 -7.75
C PHE A 53 13.83 -5.03 -6.36
N PHE A 54 12.95 -4.80 -5.39
CA PHE A 54 13.37 -4.44 -4.03
C PHE A 54 13.94 -5.63 -3.27
N ALA A 55 13.47 -6.85 -3.49
CA ALA A 55 14.10 -8.05 -2.97
C ALA A 55 15.57 -8.14 -3.42
N ASP A 56 15.83 -7.96 -4.70
CA ASP A 56 17.20 -7.93 -5.25
C ASP A 56 18.03 -6.77 -4.69
N THR A 57 17.43 -5.58 -4.57
CA THR A 57 18.11 -4.38 -4.08
C THR A 57 18.51 -4.52 -2.63
N PHE A 58 17.59 -4.93 -1.78
CA PHE A 58 17.83 -5.10 -0.35
C PHE A 58 18.68 -6.35 -0.04
N SER A 59 18.63 -7.40 -0.86
CA SER A 59 19.52 -8.56 -0.70
C SER A 59 21.00 -8.20 -0.87
N LYS A 60 21.31 -7.15 -1.62
CA LYS A 60 22.70 -6.67 -1.79
C LYS A 60 23.22 -5.90 -0.57
N ASN A 61 22.32 -5.14 0.09
CA ASN A 61 22.69 -4.31 1.25
C ASN A 61 21.48 -4.08 2.15
N ASN A 62 21.48 -4.70 3.34
CA ASN A 62 20.52 -4.44 4.41
C ASN A 62 21.18 -4.71 5.78
N VAL A 63 20.65 -4.08 6.82
CA VAL A 63 21.20 -4.14 8.19
C VAL A 63 21.13 -5.54 8.81
N ALA A 64 20.19 -6.37 8.38
CA ALA A 64 20.03 -7.74 8.84
C ALA A 64 20.95 -8.75 8.13
N LYS A 65 21.56 -8.34 7.01
CA LYS A 65 22.39 -9.19 6.14
C LYS A 65 21.69 -10.46 5.64
N VAL A 66 20.37 -10.40 5.47
CA VAL A 66 19.56 -11.48 4.90
C VAL A 66 19.38 -11.29 3.39
N LYS A 67 19.00 -12.36 2.71
CA LYS A 67 18.53 -12.32 1.31
C LYS A 67 17.01 -12.33 1.29
N TYR A 68 16.42 -11.74 0.26
CA TYR A 68 14.99 -11.77 0.03
C TYR A 68 14.66 -12.46 -1.29
N GLU A 69 13.63 -13.26 -1.29
CA GLU A 69 13.06 -13.91 -2.47
C GLU A 69 11.56 -13.65 -2.52
N VAL A 70 11.04 -13.25 -3.67
CA VAL A 70 9.60 -12.99 -3.85
C VAL A 70 9.02 -13.97 -4.85
N VAL A 71 7.99 -14.69 -4.43
CA VAL A 71 7.23 -15.64 -5.25
C VAL A 71 5.83 -15.07 -5.50
N GLY A 72 5.45 -14.92 -6.78
CA GLY A 72 4.14 -14.42 -7.17
C GLY A 72 3.09 -15.53 -7.20
N PHE A 73 1.88 -15.23 -6.68
CA PHE A 73 0.70 -16.08 -6.74
C PHE A 73 -0.47 -15.26 -7.30
N ASP A 74 -0.99 -15.67 -8.45
CA ASP A 74 -2.15 -15.02 -9.07
C ASP A 74 -3.42 -15.35 -8.32
N ASN A 75 -4.03 -14.37 -7.68
CA ASN A 75 -5.30 -14.52 -6.97
C ASN A 75 -6.53 -14.11 -7.80
N LYS A 76 -6.33 -13.67 -9.05
CA LYS A 76 -7.40 -13.22 -9.96
C LYS A 76 -8.36 -12.19 -9.33
N LEU A 77 -7.88 -11.42 -8.34
CA LEU A 77 -8.67 -10.47 -7.54
C LEU A 77 -9.85 -11.15 -6.77
N SER A 78 -9.76 -12.44 -6.49
CA SER A 78 -10.78 -13.26 -5.83
C SER A 78 -10.37 -13.61 -4.39
N PRO A 79 -11.22 -13.37 -3.38
CA PRO A 79 -10.97 -13.85 -2.03
C PRO A 79 -10.75 -15.38 -1.96
N ALA A 80 -11.55 -16.17 -2.69
CA ALA A 80 -11.42 -17.62 -2.72
C ALA A 80 -10.08 -18.08 -3.31
N GLU A 81 -9.66 -17.52 -4.45
CA GLU A 81 -8.36 -17.83 -5.06
C GLU A 81 -7.21 -17.37 -4.17
N SER A 82 -7.40 -16.29 -3.42
CA SER A 82 -6.39 -15.82 -2.46
C SER A 82 -6.18 -16.79 -1.30
N LEU A 83 -7.22 -17.48 -0.84
CA LEU A 83 -7.08 -18.53 0.17
C LEU A 83 -6.36 -19.76 -0.37
N ASN A 84 -6.61 -20.13 -1.64
CA ASN A 84 -5.88 -21.19 -2.33
C ASN A 84 -4.40 -20.83 -2.47
N ALA A 85 -4.11 -19.61 -2.88
CA ALA A 85 -2.75 -19.06 -3.00
C ALA A 85 -2.02 -19.03 -1.65
N LEU A 86 -2.69 -18.58 -0.57
CA LEU A 86 -2.15 -18.61 0.79
C LEU A 86 -1.76 -20.03 1.20
N LYS A 87 -2.66 -21.01 0.97
CA LYS A 87 -2.36 -22.41 1.26
C LYS A 87 -1.15 -22.89 0.47
N ALA A 88 -1.08 -22.63 -0.83
CA ALA A 88 0.03 -23.02 -1.69
C ALA A 88 1.36 -22.38 -1.26
N ALA A 89 1.34 -21.14 -0.77
CA ALA A 89 2.52 -20.46 -0.21
C ALA A 89 2.99 -21.14 1.10
N MET A 90 2.05 -21.44 2.00
CA MET A 90 2.36 -22.13 3.25
C MET A 90 2.89 -23.56 3.03
N ASP A 91 2.35 -24.28 2.05
CA ASP A 91 2.82 -25.63 1.67
C ASP A 91 4.27 -25.59 1.14
N GLN A 92 4.73 -24.45 0.62
CA GLN A 92 6.13 -24.19 0.24
C GLN A 92 7.00 -23.66 1.39
N GLY A 93 6.46 -23.61 2.61
CA GLY A 93 7.17 -23.12 3.81
C GLY A 93 7.31 -21.59 3.86
N ILE A 94 6.58 -20.84 3.03
CA ILE A 94 6.61 -19.36 3.05
C ILE A 94 5.75 -18.87 4.21
N ARG A 95 6.34 -18.05 5.08
CA ARG A 95 5.71 -17.54 6.31
C ARG A 95 5.51 -16.02 6.31
N TYR A 96 5.92 -15.33 5.26
CA TYR A 96 5.63 -13.90 5.02
C TYR A 96 4.80 -13.80 3.74
N ILE A 97 3.63 -13.20 3.85
CA ILE A 97 2.78 -12.94 2.68
C ILE A 97 2.61 -11.44 2.49
N ALA A 98 2.56 -11.00 1.24
CA ALA A 98 2.25 -9.63 0.87
C ALA A 98 1.02 -9.61 -0.03
N GLN A 99 0.15 -8.62 0.17
CA GLN A 99 -1.02 -8.39 -0.69
C GLN A 99 -1.45 -6.93 -0.56
N GLY A 100 -2.01 -6.35 -1.63
CA GLY A 100 -2.46 -4.96 -1.60
C GLY A 100 -3.71 -4.69 -2.44
N ASN A 101 -3.96 -5.47 -3.47
CA ASN A 101 -5.06 -5.22 -4.39
C ASN A 101 -6.38 -5.80 -3.86
N GLY A 102 -7.27 -4.89 -3.45
CA GLY A 102 -8.62 -5.22 -3.00
C GLY A 102 -8.75 -5.54 -1.52
N SER A 103 -9.43 -4.65 -0.79
CA SER A 103 -9.67 -4.82 0.65
C SER A 103 -10.51 -6.06 0.99
N SER A 104 -11.40 -6.50 0.09
CA SER A 104 -12.14 -7.76 0.32
C SER A 104 -11.21 -8.98 0.35
N VAL A 105 -10.18 -8.98 -0.50
CA VAL A 105 -9.11 -10.00 -0.50
C VAL A 105 -8.31 -9.93 0.80
N ALA A 106 -7.86 -8.72 1.18
CA ALA A 106 -7.10 -8.52 2.41
C ALA A 106 -7.85 -9.01 3.65
N GLY A 107 -9.16 -8.70 3.76
CA GLY A 107 -10.00 -9.17 4.86
C GLY A 107 -10.04 -10.70 4.96
N ALA A 108 -10.22 -11.39 3.84
CA ALA A 108 -10.20 -12.85 3.80
C ALA A 108 -8.85 -13.44 4.22
N LEU A 109 -7.74 -12.80 3.80
CA LEU A 109 -6.39 -13.22 4.19
C LEU A 109 -6.11 -12.96 5.66
N ILE A 110 -6.53 -11.82 6.23
CA ILE A 110 -6.41 -11.52 7.67
C ILE A 110 -7.10 -12.61 8.49
N ASP A 111 -8.34 -12.94 8.16
CA ASP A 111 -9.11 -13.98 8.87
C ASP A 111 -8.45 -15.35 8.74
N ALA A 112 -7.95 -15.70 7.56
CA ALA A 112 -7.30 -16.99 7.33
C ALA A 112 -5.96 -17.11 8.08
N VAL A 113 -5.15 -16.04 8.07
CA VAL A 113 -3.87 -15.98 8.81
C VAL A 113 -4.11 -16.08 10.31
N ASN A 114 -5.11 -15.36 10.85
CA ASN A 114 -5.46 -15.46 12.28
C ASN A 114 -5.82 -16.90 12.66
N LYS A 115 -6.71 -17.55 11.90
CA LYS A 115 -7.12 -18.94 12.13
C LYS A 115 -5.97 -19.93 11.99
N HIS A 116 -5.08 -19.70 11.01
CA HIS A 116 -3.91 -20.55 10.82
C HIS A 116 -2.95 -20.44 12.01
N ASN A 117 -2.62 -19.23 12.41
CA ASN A 117 -1.65 -18.96 13.48
C ASN A 117 -2.15 -19.46 14.84
N GLU A 118 -3.46 -19.35 15.11
CA GLU A 118 -4.07 -19.89 16.33
C GLU A 118 -3.99 -21.41 16.39
N ARG A 119 -4.09 -22.10 15.25
CA ARG A 119 -4.12 -23.58 15.18
C ARG A 119 -2.77 -24.23 14.99
N ASN A 120 -1.76 -23.46 14.57
CA ASN A 120 -0.44 -23.99 14.21
C ASN A 120 0.70 -23.21 14.87
N PRO A 121 0.81 -23.25 16.23
CA PRO A 121 1.92 -22.62 16.93
C PRO A 121 3.27 -23.12 16.41
N GLY A 122 4.22 -22.20 16.19
CA GLY A 122 5.52 -22.47 15.58
C GLY A 122 5.52 -22.45 14.04
N LYS A 123 4.36 -22.24 13.41
CA LYS A 123 4.20 -22.10 11.96
C LYS A 123 3.47 -20.80 11.57
N GLU A 124 3.57 -19.79 12.41
CA GLU A 124 2.87 -18.54 12.23
C GLU A 124 3.27 -17.83 10.93
N VAL A 125 2.32 -17.15 10.33
CA VAL A 125 2.45 -16.34 9.10
C VAL A 125 2.23 -14.88 9.44
N VAL A 126 3.04 -13.99 8.86
CA VAL A 126 2.88 -12.54 8.95
C VAL A 126 2.35 -12.00 7.62
N PHE A 127 1.36 -11.13 7.69
CA PHE A 127 0.77 -10.47 6.54
C PHE A 127 1.25 -9.01 6.42
N LEU A 128 1.95 -8.71 5.33
CA LEU A 128 2.49 -7.41 4.96
C LEU A 128 1.54 -6.78 3.93
N ASN A 129 0.58 -5.99 4.41
CA ASN A 129 -0.40 -5.31 3.55
C ASN A 129 0.21 -4.02 3.00
N TYR A 130 0.44 -3.95 1.70
CA TYR A 130 1.11 -2.79 1.09
C TYR A 130 0.16 -1.75 0.48
N ALA A 131 -1.15 -2.05 0.27
CA ALA A 131 -2.07 -1.12 -0.38
C ALA A 131 -3.58 -1.38 -0.13
N ALA A 132 -3.99 -2.41 0.62
CA ALA A 132 -5.40 -2.60 0.97
C ALA A 132 -5.77 -1.71 2.16
N VAL A 133 -6.57 -0.68 1.90
CA VAL A 133 -6.67 0.50 2.75
C VAL A 133 -8.02 0.65 3.48
N ASP A 134 -8.78 -0.43 3.65
CA ASP A 134 -9.97 -0.40 4.50
C ASP A 134 -9.57 -0.07 5.95
N PRO A 135 -10.12 1.00 6.56
CA PRO A 135 -9.79 1.41 7.92
C PRO A 135 -10.10 0.35 8.99
N ASP A 136 -11.08 -0.53 8.75
CA ASP A 136 -11.44 -1.57 9.71
C ASP A 136 -10.29 -2.51 10.04
N PHE A 137 -9.32 -2.70 9.13
CA PHE A 137 -8.18 -3.61 9.35
C PHE A 137 -7.17 -3.11 10.39
N THR A 138 -7.25 -1.88 10.80
CA THR A 138 -6.48 -1.28 11.90
C THR A 138 -7.40 -0.70 12.96
N ASN A 139 -8.68 -1.11 12.97
CA ASN A 139 -9.72 -0.77 13.93
C ASN A 139 -10.44 -2.04 14.39
N SER A 140 -11.74 -2.17 14.07
CA SER A 140 -12.61 -3.25 14.56
C SER A 140 -12.19 -4.66 14.13
N LYS A 141 -11.44 -4.79 13.02
CA LYS A 141 -10.93 -6.05 12.45
C LYS A 141 -9.41 -6.14 12.50
N CYS A 142 -8.79 -5.45 13.44
CA CYS A 142 -7.34 -5.48 13.56
C CYS A 142 -6.81 -6.86 13.96
N SER A 143 -5.61 -7.18 13.52
CA SER A 143 -4.92 -8.43 13.78
C SER A 143 -3.47 -8.16 14.15
N TYR A 144 -2.96 -8.88 15.14
CA TYR A 144 -1.55 -8.85 15.52
C TYR A 144 -0.61 -9.27 14.36
N TRP A 145 -1.09 -10.13 13.47
CA TRP A 145 -0.31 -10.68 12.36
C TRP A 145 -0.38 -9.85 11.08
N HIS A 146 -1.12 -8.74 11.09
CA HIS A 146 -1.31 -7.86 9.95
C HIS A 146 -0.60 -6.52 10.16
N PHE A 147 0.29 -6.15 9.24
CA PHE A 147 1.03 -4.89 9.22
C PHE A 147 0.71 -4.13 7.95
N ARG A 148 0.21 -2.89 8.06
CA ARG A 148 -0.17 -2.09 6.90
C ARG A 148 0.84 -0.99 6.61
N PHE A 149 1.35 -0.97 5.37
CA PHE A 149 2.39 -0.08 4.87
C PHE A 149 1.88 1.07 3.98
N ASP A 150 0.58 1.26 3.89
CA ASP A 150 -0.06 2.42 3.25
C ASP A 150 -0.98 3.11 4.26
N ALA A 151 -1.17 4.42 4.13
CA ALA A 151 -2.19 5.14 4.88
C ALA A 151 -3.58 4.65 4.47
N ASP A 152 -4.47 4.47 5.44
CA ASP A 152 -5.81 4.00 5.15
C ASP A 152 -6.72 5.06 4.51
N THR A 153 -7.91 4.62 4.09
CA THR A 153 -8.90 5.49 3.44
C THR A 153 -9.27 6.69 4.30
N SER A 154 -9.41 6.51 5.61
CA SER A 154 -9.78 7.61 6.52
C SER A 154 -8.66 8.64 6.68
N MET A 155 -7.42 8.18 6.81
CA MET A 155 -6.23 9.03 6.90
C MET A 155 -6.04 9.85 5.63
N LYS A 156 -6.12 9.21 4.46
CA LYS A 156 -6.02 9.88 3.16
C LYS A 156 -7.17 10.88 2.94
N MET A 157 -8.41 10.52 3.32
CA MET A 157 -9.56 11.42 3.21
C MET A 157 -9.44 12.61 4.17
N GLU A 158 -8.89 12.41 5.37
CA GLU A 158 -8.64 13.51 6.32
C GLU A 158 -7.67 14.54 5.72
N ALA A 159 -6.56 14.08 5.15
CA ALA A 159 -5.58 14.93 4.49
C ALA A 159 -6.17 15.63 3.25
N MET A 160 -6.86 14.88 2.38
CA MET A 160 -7.50 15.39 1.17
C MET A 160 -8.51 16.49 1.48
N THR A 161 -9.42 16.24 2.42
CA THR A 161 -10.46 17.21 2.80
C THR A 161 -9.91 18.40 3.59
N THR A 162 -8.77 18.26 4.26
CA THR A 162 -8.04 19.38 4.86
C THR A 162 -7.53 20.35 3.78
N PHE A 163 -7.09 19.85 2.63
CA PHE A 163 -6.77 20.72 1.48
C PHE A 163 -8.03 21.30 0.84
N MET A 164 -9.08 20.47 0.63
CA MET A 164 -10.35 20.92 0.02
C MET A 164 -11.04 22.01 0.83
N LYS A 165 -10.79 22.10 2.13
CA LYS A 165 -11.31 23.15 3.02
C LYS A 165 -11.05 24.55 2.47
N ASP A 166 -9.88 24.77 1.88
CA ASP A 166 -9.46 26.09 1.39
C ASP A 166 -9.80 26.31 -0.10
N GLN A 167 -10.41 25.32 -0.77
CA GLN A 167 -10.78 25.39 -2.19
C GLN A 167 -12.21 25.95 -2.35
N GLN A 168 -12.34 27.27 -2.51
CA GLN A 168 -13.64 27.96 -2.55
C GLN A 168 -14.47 27.66 -3.80
N ASP A 169 -13.87 27.14 -4.84
CA ASP A 169 -14.51 26.77 -6.11
C ASP A 169 -15.17 25.39 -6.10
N ILE A 170 -14.98 24.60 -5.03
CA ILE A 170 -15.68 23.33 -4.81
C ILE A 170 -17.02 23.62 -4.11
N LYS A 171 -18.14 23.31 -4.79
CA LYS A 171 -19.51 23.51 -4.28
C LYS A 171 -20.36 22.25 -4.36
N LYS A 172 -20.19 21.44 -5.41
CA LYS A 172 -21.02 20.28 -5.71
C LYS A 172 -20.16 19.06 -5.98
N VAL A 173 -20.18 18.10 -5.06
CA VAL A 173 -19.37 16.88 -5.13
C VAL A 173 -20.23 15.69 -5.52
N TYR A 174 -19.73 14.90 -6.47
CA TYR A 174 -20.25 13.57 -6.80
C TYR A 174 -19.31 12.50 -6.27
N LEU A 175 -19.85 11.44 -5.66
CA LEU A 175 -19.11 10.30 -5.17
C LEU A 175 -19.30 9.13 -6.14
N LEU A 176 -18.23 8.66 -6.78
CA LEU A 176 -18.27 7.49 -7.66
C LEU A 176 -17.21 6.49 -7.26
N ASN A 177 -17.62 5.32 -6.77
CA ASN A 177 -16.71 4.35 -6.18
C ASN A 177 -17.00 2.92 -6.63
N GLN A 178 -16.00 2.07 -6.52
CA GLN A 178 -16.14 0.63 -6.70
C GLN A 178 -16.98 0.02 -5.56
N ASN A 179 -17.89 -0.90 -5.89
CA ASN A 179 -18.81 -1.53 -4.93
C ASN A 179 -18.12 -2.64 -4.12
N TYR A 180 -17.30 -2.24 -3.16
CA TYR A 180 -16.68 -3.10 -2.16
C TYR A 180 -16.25 -2.25 -0.94
N SER A 181 -15.67 -2.87 0.11
CA SER A 181 -15.43 -2.20 1.38
C SER A 181 -14.69 -0.87 1.26
N HIS A 182 -13.59 -0.79 0.48
CA HIS A 182 -12.87 0.48 0.28
C HIS A 182 -13.75 1.56 -0.34
N GLY A 183 -14.51 1.25 -1.39
CA GLY A 183 -15.39 2.24 -2.05
C GLY A 183 -16.47 2.78 -1.11
N HIS A 184 -17.07 1.91 -0.29
CA HIS A 184 -18.01 2.32 0.76
C HIS A 184 -17.36 3.22 1.80
N GLN A 185 -16.12 2.90 2.23
CA GLN A 185 -15.36 3.72 3.18
C GLN A 185 -15.00 5.09 2.60
N VAL A 186 -14.63 5.17 1.30
CA VAL A 186 -14.38 6.46 0.62
C VAL A 186 -15.63 7.34 0.68
N ALA A 187 -16.80 6.80 0.33
CA ALA A 187 -18.05 7.56 0.36
C ALA A 187 -18.41 8.00 1.78
N LYS A 188 -18.26 7.11 2.77
CA LYS A 188 -18.51 7.41 4.18
C LYS A 188 -17.63 8.56 4.68
N PHE A 189 -16.31 8.43 4.56
CA PHE A 189 -15.39 9.45 5.09
C PHE A 189 -15.42 10.75 4.29
N ALA A 190 -15.76 10.71 2.99
CA ALA A 190 -16.00 11.93 2.22
C ALA A 190 -17.18 12.74 2.81
N LYS A 191 -18.32 12.08 3.06
CA LYS A 191 -19.51 12.72 3.66
C LYS A 191 -19.22 13.24 5.06
N GLU A 192 -18.60 12.44 5.92
CA GLU A 192 -18.27 12.82 7.30
C GLU A 192 -17.31 14.02 7.36
N ASN A 193 -16.22 13.97 6.59
CA ASN A 193 -15.17 14.98 6.64
C ASN A 193 -15.59 16.27 5.94
N LEU A 194 -16.29 16.20 4.81
CA LEU A 194 -16.84 17.40 4.17
C LEU A 194 -17.94 18.03 5.00
N GLY A 195 -18.86 17.24 5.58
CA GLY A 195 -19.88 17.74 6.50
C GLY A 195 -19.30 18.50 7.70
N ARG A 196 -18.15 18.05 8.22
CA ARG A 196 -17.45 18.71 9.33
C ARG A 196 -16.66 19.94 8.88
N LYS A 197 -15.95 19.89 7.74
CA LYS A 197 -14.99 20.92 7.32
C LYS A 197 -15.58 21.96 6.37
N ARG A 198 -16.53 21.56 5.54
CA ARG A 198 -17.15 22.33 4.46
C ARG A 198 -18.65 22.00 4.34
N PRO A 199 -19.47 22.33 5.36
CA PRO A 199 -20.90 22.03 5.36
C PRO A 199 -21.67 22.77 4.23
N ASP A 200 -21.03 23.73 3.57
CA ASP A 200 -21.54 24.42 2.38
C ASP A 200 -21.45 23.60 1.08
N ILE A 201 -20.64 22.51 1.06
CA ILE A 201 -20.54 21.63 -0.09
C ILE A 201 -21.72 20.68 -0.13
N GLN A 202 -22.38 20.62 -1.29
CA GLN A 202 -23.48 19.71 -1.56
C GLN A 202 -22.97 18.39 -2.16
N ILE A 203 -23.34 17.26 -1.59
CA ILE A 203 -23.17 15.94 -2.25
C ILE A 203 -24.37 15.78 -3.18
N VAL A 204 -24.14 15.96 -4.50
CA VAL A 204 -25.18 15.98 -5.51
C VAL A 204 -25.45 14.63 -6.19
N GLY A 205 -24.69 13.63 -5.83
CA GLY A 205 -24.90 12.26 -6.29
C GLY A 205 -23.90 11.28 -5.72
N GLU A 206 -24.27 10.01 -5.72
CA GLU A 206 -23.46 8.88 -5.28
C GLU A 206 -23.81 7.64 -6.10
N ASP A 207 -22.82 7.02 -6.72
CA ASP A 207 -22.98 5.74 -7.40
C ASP A 207 -21.87 4.77 -6.98
N LEU A 208 -22.21 3.51 -6.96
CA LEU A 208 -21.29 2.39 -6.84
C LEU A 208 -21.32 1.55 -8.11
N HIS A 209 -20.18 1.05 -8.54
CA HIS A 209 -20.09 0.16 -9.70
C HIS A 209 -19.31 -1.12 -9.38
N PRO A 210 -19.58 -2.22 -10.09
CA PRO A 210 -18.85 -3.49 -9.87
C PRO A 210 -17.34 -3.31 -10.11
N LEU A 211 -16.53 -3.79 -9.16
CA LEU A 211 -15.06 -3.75 -9.22
C LEU A 211 -14.53 -4.55 -10.42
N ALA A 212 -13.71 -3.93 -11.26
CA ALA A 212 -13.03 -4.53 -12.41
C ALA A 212 -13.98 -5.20 -13.45
N GLN A 213 -15.22 -4.74 -13.54
CA GLN A 213 -16.21 -5.31 -14.47
C GLN A 213 -16.80 -4.28 -15.44
N VAL A 214 -16.74 -3.00 -15.11
CA VAL A 214 -17.25 -1.92 -15.98
C VAL A 214 -16.24 -1.65 -17.09
N ARG A 215 -16.72 -1.71 -18.34
CA ARG A 215 -15.89 -1.43 -19.52
C ARG A 215 -16.19 -0.07 -20.15
N ASP A 216 -17.36 0.50 -19.84
CA ASP A 216 -17.79 1.80 -20.32
C ASP A 216 -18.32 2.66 -19.17
N PHE A 217 -17.64 3.77 -18.88
CA PHE A 217 -18.01 4.74 -17.85
C PHE A 217 -18.80 5.94 -18.41
N ALA A 218 -19.10 6.01 -19.70
CA ALA A 218 -19.87 7.13 -20.29
C ALA A 218 -21.23 7.34 -19.59
N PRO A 219 -22.03 6.30 -19.21
CA PRO A 219 -23.27 6.51 -18.47
C PRO A 219 -23.06 7.18 -17.09
N TYR A 220 -21.97 6.86 -16.39
CA TYR A 220 -21.65 7.50 -15.12
C TYR A 220 -21.25 8.98 -15.33
N ILE A 221 -20.46 9.27 -16.34
CA ILE A 221 -20.10 10.66 -16.70
C ILE A 221 -21.33 11.47 -17.08
N ALA A 222 -22.28 10.88 -17.81
CA ALA A 222 -23.55 11.54 -18.11
C ALA A 222 -24.33 11.93 -16.84
N LYS A 223 -24.43 11.04 -15.86
CA LYS A 223 -25.04 11.32 -14.55
C LYS A 223 -24.32 12.43 -13.79
N ILE A 224 -22.97 12.36 -13.72
CA ILE A 224 -22.14 13.38 -13.06
C ILE A 224 -22.38 14.76 -13.68
N LYS A 225 -22.41 14.84 -15.01
CA LYS A 225 -22.71 16.11 -15.73
C LYS A 225 -24.14 16.60 -15.45
N ALA A 226 -25.12 15.72 -15.49
CA ALA A 226 -26.53 16.06 -15.23
C ALA A 226 -26.77 16.55 -13.81
N SER A 227 -25.99 16.06 -12.82
CA SER A 227 -26.05 16.52 -11.42
C SER A 227 -25.47 17.92 -11.20
N GLY A 228 -24.74 18.45 -12.19
CA GLY A 228 -24.03 19.72 -12.09
C GLY A 228 -22.84 19.69 -11.13
N ALA A 229 -22.28 18.51 -10.86
CA ALA A 229 -21.10 18.37 -10.02
C ALA A 229 -19.88 19.08 -10.62
N ASP A 230 -19.20 19.90 -9.84
CA ASP A 230 -17.93 20.53 -10.18
C ASP A 230 -16.72 19.68 -9.79
N THR A 231 -16.94 18.71 -8.91
CA THR A 231 -15.89 17.85 -8.35
C THR A 231 -16.39 16.42 -8.19
N VAL A 232 -15.52 15.47 -8.50
CA VAL A 232 -15.71 14.03 -8.22
C VAL A 232 -14.68 13.57 -7.19
N ILE A 233 -15.14 12.88 -6.14
CA ILE A 233 -14.27 12.12 -5.24
C ILE A 233 -14.43 10.64 -5.58
N THR A 234 -13.33 9.96 -5.84
CA THR A 234 -13.33 8.54 -6.20
C THR A 234 -12.19 7.76 -5.58
N GLY A 235 -12.51 6.59 -5.03
CA GLY A 235 -11.56 5.57 -4.61
C GLY A 235 -11.19 4.57 -5.71
N ASN A 236 -11.66 4.78 -6.94
CA ASN A 236 -11.33 3.89 -8.05
C ASN A 236 -9.82 3.78 -8.26
N TRP A 237 -9.38 2.61 -8.71
CA TRP A 237 -7.98 2.30 -9.00
C TRP A 237 -7.88 1.34 -10.19
N GLY A 238 -6.66 1.21 -10.75
CA GLY A 238 -6.39 0.35 -11.89
C GLY A 238 -7.24 0.69 -13.11
N SER A 239 -7.71 -0.32 -13.82
CA SER A 239 -8.50 -0.15 -15.04
C SER A 239 -9.77 0.68 -14.84
N ASP A 240 -10.42 0.58 -13.65
CA ASP A 240 -11.66 1.31 -13.41
C ASP A 240 -11.41 2.83 -13.33
N LEU A 241 -10.30 3.27 -12.73
CA LEU A 241 -9.93 4.68 -12.71
C LEU A 241 -9.51 5.16 -14.10
N ALA A 242 -8.69 4.38 -14.79
CA ALA A 242 -8.25 4.72 -16.16
C ALA A 242 -9.43 4.89 -17.13
N LEU A 243 -10.39 3.95 -17.11
CA LEU A 243 -11.59 4.03 -17.94
C LEU A 243 -12.53 5.17 -17.55
N LEU A 244 -12.68 5.44 -16.24
CA LEU A 244 -13.46 6.59 -15.75
C LEU A 244 -12.89 7.92 -16.26
N ILE A 245 -11.58 8.13 -16.12
CA ILE A 245 -10.94 9.37 -16.57
C ILE A 245 -10.98 9.50 -18.09
N LYS A 246 -10.77 8.40 -18.82
CA LYS A 246 -10.93 8.39 -20.28
C LYS A 246 -12.34 8.83 -20.67
N ALA A 247 -13.37 8.22 -20.10
CA ALA A 247 -14.77 8.59 -20.36
C ALA A 247 -15.07 10.05 -19.98
N ALA A 248 -14.48 10.57 -18.89
CA ALA A 248 -14.64 11.97 -18.50
C ALA A 248 -14.05 12.92 -19.56
N ASN A 249 -12.86 12.62 -20.08
CA ASN A 249 -12.23 13.41 -21.13
C ASN A 249 -13.05 13.38 -22.42
N GLU A 250 -13.45 12.19 -22.88
CA GLU A 250 -14.27 11.99 -24.10
C GLU A 250 -15.66 12.61 -23.96
N GLY A 251 -16.27 12.51 -22.77
CA GLY A 251 -17.57 13.09 -22.47
C GLY A 251 -17.55 14.60 -22.17
N GLY A 252 -16.39 15.27 -22.25
CA GLY A 252 -16.24 16.70 -22.01
C GLY A 252 -16.59 17.14 -20.59
N TYR A 253 -16.35 16.29 -19.58
CA TYR A 253 -16.45 16.69 -18.18
C TYR A 253 -15.18 17.45 -17.77
N THR A 254 -15.34 18.68 -17.31
CA THR A 254 -14.24 19.61 -16.98
C THR A 254 -14.03 19.80 -15.47
N GLY A 255 -14.87 19.17 -14.63
CA GLY A 255 -14.75 19.25 -13.17
C GLY A 255 -13.49 18.59 -12.62
N LYS A 256 -13.23 18.83 -11.34
CA LYS A 256 -12.07 18.27 -10.64
C LYS A 256 -12.29 16.81 -10.25
N PHE A 257 -11.20 16.07 -10.17
CA PHE A 257 -11.16 14.73 -9.58
C PHE A 257 -10.21 14.71 -8.38
N TYR A 258 -10.69 14.21 -7.26
CA TYR A 258 -9.86 13.89 -6.10
C TYR A 258 -9.79 12.38 -5.95
N THR A 259 -8.58 11.84 -6.05
CA THR A 259 -8.33 10.41 -6.21
C THR A 259 -7.29 9.90 -5.23
N TYR A 260 -7.16 8.57 -5.16
CA TYR A 260 -6.16 7.86 -4.37
C TYR A 260 -5.04 7.25 -5.23
N TYR A 261 -5.30 6.97 -6.51
CA TYR A 261 -4.46 6.07 -7.31
C TYR A 261 -4.24 6.55 -8.77
N THR A 262 -4.21 7.86 -8.99
CA THR A 262 -3.97 8.46 -10.32
C THR A 262 -2.62 8.05 -10.93
N GLY A 263 -1.61 7.81 -10.09
CA GLY A 263 -0.26 7.46 -10.55
C GLY A 263 -0.07 5.99 -10.91
N VAL A 264 -1.08 5.11 -10.76
CA VAL A 264 -0.88 3.68 -11.04
C VAL A 264 -0.94 3.39 -12.54
N THR A 265 -0.28 2.30 -12.95
CA THR A 265 -0.13 1.82 -14.34
C THR A 265 -1.43 1.93 -15.15
N GLY A 266 -1.33 2.54 -16.32
CA GLY A 266 -2.42 2.77 -17.28
C GLY A 266 -3.23 4.04 -17.03
N THR A 267 -3.25 4.58 -15.81
CA THR A 267 -3.99 5.81 -15.49
C THR A 267 -3.31 7.06 -16.04
N PRO A 268 -1.98 7.25 -15.93
CA PRO A 268 -1.28 8.37 -16.55
C PRO A 268 -1.57 8.51 -18.05
N THR A 269 -1.51 7.42 -18.80
CA THR A 269 -1.84 7.39 -20.24
C THR A 269 -3.31 7.78 -20.50
N ALA A 270 -4.25 7.27 -19.71
CA ALA A 270 -5.66 7.60 -19.84
C ALA A 270 -5.99 9.08 -19.53
N LEU A 271 -5.28 9.66 -18.57
CA LEU A 271 -5.36 11.09 -18.24
C LEU A 271 -4.88 11.97 -19.38
N GLY A 272 -3.74 11.65 -19.98
CA GLY A 272 -3.10 12.49 -20.98
C GLY A 272 -3.01 13.96 -20.52
N THR A 273 -3.18 14.90 -21.46
CA THR A 273 -3.24 16.34 -21.15
C THR A 273 -4.59 16.80 -20.61
N GLY A 274 -5.67 16.02 -20.83
CA GLY A 274 -7.03 16.36 -20.43
C GLY A 274 -7.24 16.43 -18.92
N GLY A 275 -6.39 15.80 -18.13
CA GLY A 275 -6.41 15.85 -16.65
C GLY A 275 -5.66 17.03 -16.04
N ALA A 276 -4.95 17.83 -16.84
CA ALA A 276 -4.06 18.88 -16.36
C ALA A 276 -4.77 19.91 -15.47
N GLY A 277 -4.21 20.16 -14.27
CA GLY A 277 -4.70 21.12 -13.29
C GLY A 277 -5.99 20.73 -12.56
N ARG A 278 -6.61 19.58 -12.89
CA ARG A 278 -7.92 19.19 -12.34
C ARG A 278 -7.99 17.79 -11.71
N VAL A 279 -6.96 16.96 -11.88
CA VAL A 279 -6.89 15.64 -11.25
C VAL A 279 -5.86 15.66 -10.13
N TYR A 280 -6.32 15.40 -8.90
CA TYR A 280 -5.53 15.40 -7.68
C TYR A 280 -5.41 13.98 -7.14
N GLN A 281 -4.24 13.66 -6.56
CA GLN A 281 -4.02 12.40 -5.87
C GLN A 281 -3.49 12.65 -4.47
N ILE A 282 -4.04 11.95 -3.48
CA ILE A 282 -3.47 11.83 -2.14
C ILE A 282 -2.72 10.50 -2.01
N ALA A 283 -1.43 10.56 -1.67
CA ALA A 283 -0.58 9.37 -1.52
C ALA A 283 0.59 9.65 -0.57
N TYR A 284 1.27 8.60 -0.12
CA TYR A 284 2.50 8.68 0.68
C TYR A 284 3.75 8.98 -0.18
N GLN A 285 3.59 9.12 -1.47
CA GLN A 285 4.67 9.42 -2.42
C GLN A 285 4.18 10.21 -3.63
N HIS A 286 5.14 10.72 -4.39
CA HIS A 286 4.96 11.19 -5.77
C HIS A 286 6.21 10.89 -6.60
N TYR A 287 6.11 10.96 -7.92
CA TYR A 287 7.23 10.57 -8.80
C TYR A 287 8.52 11.38 -8.63
N ASN A 288 8.42 12.60 -8.14
CA ASN A 288 9.54 13.54 -8.04
C ASN A 288 10.05 13.71 -6.60
N MET A 289 10.14 12.61 -5.84
CA MET A 289 10.64 12.62 -4.45
C MET A 289 12.14 12.94 -4.35
N GLY A 290 12.90 12.68 -5.40
CA GLY A 290 14.36 12.80 -5.36
C GLY A 290 15.08 11.64 -4.64
N GLY A 291 16.36 11.81 -4.40
CA GLY A 291 17.15 10.88 -3.59
C GLY A 291 17.16 9.42 -4.08
N ALA A 292 16.89 8.49 -3.17
CA ALA A 292 16.86 7.07 -3.48
C ALA A 292 15.72 6.71 -4.45
N MET A 293 14.57 7.41 -4.35
CA MET A 293 13.43 7.15 -5.21
C MET A 293 13.77 7.34 -6.69
N THR A 294 14.44 8.43 -7.05
CA THR A 294 14.83 8.69 -8.44
C THR A 294 15.74 7.58 -8.98
N LYS A 295 16.74 7.13 -8.20
CA LYS A 295 17.62 6.04 -8.61
C LYS A 295 16.84 4.74 -8.84
N TRP A 296 15.94 4.39 -7.94
CA TRP A 296 15.12 3.18 -8.06
C TRP A 296 14.18 3.25 -9.27
N GLN A 297 13.58 4.40 -9.52
CA GLN A 297 12.72 4.60 -10.69
C GLN A 297 13.51 4.43 -12.01
N ASP A 298 14.70 5.02 -12.11
CA ASP A 298 15.57 4.91 -13.28
C ASP A 298 16.04 3.45 -13.51
N GLU A 299 16.47 2.77 -12.44
CA GLU A 299 16.89 1.36 -12.51
C GLU A 299 15.72 0.43 -12.85
N PHE A 300 14.55 0.67 -12.26
CA PHE A 300 13.33 -0.09 -12.53
C PHE A 300 12.89 0.08 -13.99
N LYS A 301 12.84 1.32 -14.47
CA LYS A 301 12.48 1.63 -15.86
C LYS A 301 13.45 1.02 -16.85
N LYS A 302 14.76 1.07 -16.55
CA LYS A 302 15.80 0.41 -17.38
C LYS A 302 15.64 -1.12 -17.41
N ARG A 303 15.28 -1.73 -16.27
CA ARG A 303 15.17 -3.21 -16.15
C ARG A 303 13.90 -3.76 -16.78
N TYR A 304 12.76 -3.07 -16.60
CA TYR A 304 11.45 -3.61 -16.95
C TYR A 304 10.73 -2.86 -18.06
N ASN A 305 11.29 -1.75 -18.57
CA ASN A 305 10.62 -0.83 -19.49
C ASN A 305 9.24 -0.39 -18.97
N ASP A 306 9.13 -0.12 -17.68
CA ASP A 306 7.91 0.17 -16.95
C ASP A 306 8.21 1.18 -15.83
N ASP A 307 7.18 1.90 -15.35
CA ASP A 307 7.36 2.87 -14.28
C ASP A 307 7.07 2.25 -12.90
N MET A 308 7.88 2.60 -11.91
CA MET A 308 7.66 2.17 -10.53
C MET A 308 6.74 3.15 -9.80
N PHE A 309 5.59 2.68 -9.32
CA PHE A 309 4.64 3.54 -8.58
C PHE A 309 4.33 3.06 -7.15
N THR A 310 4.76 1.85 -6.74
CA THR A 310 4.42 1.27 -5.43
C THR A 310 5.53 1.48 -4.41
N GLY A 311 5.62 2.69 -3.84
CA GLY A 311 6.64 3.05 -2.85
C GLY A 311 6.42 2.49 -1.45
N SER A 312 5.29 1.83 -1.16
CA SER A 312 5.12 1.05 0.08
C SER A 312 6.01 -0.19 0.11
N VAL A 313 6.45 -0.70 -1.04
CA VAL A 313 7.34 -1.87 -1.11
C VAL A 313 8.70 -1.60 -0.45
N PRO A 314 9.44 -0.52 -0.76
CA PRO A 314 10.68 -0.23 -0.03
C PRO A 314 10.46 0.03 1.47
N HIS A 315 9.30 0.52 1.91
CA HIS A 315 8.97 0.59 3.34
C HIS A 315 8.93 -0.79 3.99
N ILE A 316 8.31 -1.78 3.31
CA ILE A 316 8.28 -3.17 3.78
C ILE A 316 9.70 -3.71 3.95
N PHE A 317 10.55 -3.62 2.93
CA PHE A 317 11.91 -4.16 3.00
C PHE A 317 12.78 -3.42 4.03
N THR A 318 12.61 -2.11 4.18
CA THR A 318 13.27 -1.33 5.23
C THR A 318 12.84 -1.81 6.62
N ALA A 319 11.53 -1.82 6.89
CA ALA A 319 10.99 -2.22 8.19
C ALA A 319 11.30 -3.69 8.52
N MET A 320 11.19 -4.60 7.55
CA MET A 320 11.54 -6.00 7.71
C MET A 320 13.02 -6.18 8.05
N SER A 321 13.93 -5.49 7.34
CA SER A 321 15.37 -5.58 7.61
C SER A 321 15.71 -5.09 9.02
N GLU A 322 15.13 -3.97 9.45
CA GLU A 322 15.31 -3.44 10.80
C GLU A 322 14.71 -4.37 11.87
N ALA A 323 13.52 -4.90 11.64
CA ALA A 323 12.86 -5.82 12.56
C ALA A 323 13.63 -7.13 12.70
N ILE A 324 14.10 -7.72 11.61
CA ILE A 324 14.93 -8.93 11.61
C ILE A 324 16.25 -8.68 12.33
N ASN A 325 16.90 -7.53 12.07
CA ASN A 325 18.13 -7.16 12.76
C ASN A 325 17.90 -6.98 14.28
N LYS A 326 16.80 -6.34 14.68
CA LYS A 326 16.42 -6.16 16.09
C LYS A 326 16.07 -7.48 16.77
N ALA A 327 15.34 -8.36 16.09
CA ALA A 327 14.92 -9.66 16.58
C ALA A 327 16.07 -10.69 16.61
N LYS A 328 17.15 -10.44 15.87
CA LYS A 328 18.24 -11.42 15.61
C LYS A 328 17.69 -12.76 15.12
N SER A 329 16.65 -12.71 14.28
CA SER A 329 15.91 -13.88 13.81
C SER A 329 15.06 -13.55 12.61
N THR A 330 14.85 -14.52 11.72
CA THR A 330 13.89 -14.49 10.62
C THR A 330 12.55 -15.14 10.99
N ASP A 331 12.41 -15.61 12.24
CA ASP A 331 11.17 -16.21 12.73
C ASP A 331 10.03 -15.19 12.78
N PRO A 332 8.86 -15.47 12.17
CA PRO A 332 7.74 -14.54 12.09
C PRO A 332 7.22 -14.01 13.43
N VAL A 333 7.23 -14.80 14.48
CA VAL A 333 6.78 -14.36 15.82
C VAL A 333 7.70 -13.27 16.36
N LYS A 334 9.02 -13.51 16.28
CA LYS A 334 10.02 -12.55 16.75
C LYS A 334 10.07 -11.29 15.89
N VAL A 335 9.91 -11.46 14.57
CA VAL A 335 9.89 -10.33 13.63
C VAL A 335 8.64 -9.49 13.82
N ALA A 336 7.45 -10.08 13.99
CA ALA A 336 6.22 -9.36 14.29
C ALA A 336 6.35 -8.54 15.58
N ALA A 337 6.90 -9.12 16.65
CA ALA A 337 7.16 -8.40 17.90
C ALA A 337 8.17 -7.24 17.72
N ALA A 338 9.15 -7.40 16.84
CA ALA A 338 10.14 -6.36 16.54
C ALA A 338 9.60 -5.24 15.65
N LEU A 339 8.63 -5.54 14.76
CA LEU A 339 7.92 -4.57 13.93
C LEU A 339 6.98 -3.67 14.76
N GLU A 340 6.42 -4.21 15.85
CA GLU A 340 5.50 -3.47 16.71
C GLU A 340 6.19 -2.26 17.34
N GLY A 341 5.73 -1.04 17.02
CA GLY A 341 6.33 0.22 17.49
C GLY A 341 7.68 0.56 16.85
N LEU A 342 8.04 -0.09 15.74
CA LEU A 342 9.28 0.20 15.02
C LEU A 342 9.23 1.61 14.41
N LYS A 343 10.28 2.39 14.67
CA LYS A 343 10.57 3.65 13.98
C LYS A 343 11.87 3.52 13.20
N THR A 344 11.87 3.96 11.96
CA THR A 344 13.05 3.92 11.09
C THR A 344 12.98 4.96 9.99
N GLN A 345 14.13 5.25 9.37
CA GLN A 345 14.21 6.14 8.21
C GLN A 345 13.94 5.35 6.93
N SER A 346 13.10 5.91 6.08
CA SER A 346 12.83 5.39 4.75
C SER A 346 12.99 6.50 3.70
N PHE A 347 12.63 6.25 2.45
CA PHE A 347 12.89 7.19 1.34
C PHE A 347 12.11 8.52 1.46
N ASN A 348 10.98 8.54 2.19
CA ASN A 348 10.12 9.72 2.39
C ASN A 348 10.24 10.32 3.81
N GLY A 349 11.28 9.97 4.55
CA GLY A 349 11.51 10.39 5.94
C GLY A 349 11.27 9.28 6.95
N GLU A 350 11.06 9.66 8.20
CA GLU A 350 10.77 8.70 9.27
C GLU A 350 9.41 8.04 9.05
N ILE A 351 9.37 6.73 9.22
CA ILE A 351 8.16 5.92 9.30
C ILE A 351 8.06 5.26 10.67
N GLU A 352 6.84 5.09 11.16
CA GLU A 352 6.55 4.35 12.39
C GLU A 352 5.47 3.30 12.13
N ILE A 353 5.68 2.08 12.59
CA ILE A 353 4.61 1.07 12.67
C ILE A 353 3.95 1.22 14.05
N ARG A 354 2.74 1.77 14.11
CA ARG A 354 2.05 2.02 15.38
C ARG A 354 1.92 0.73 16.19
N LYS A 355 2.27 0.80 17.47
CA LYS A 355 2.14 -0.34 18.39
C LYS A 355 0.68 -0.72 18.65
N THR A 356 -0.23 0.21 18.51
CA THR A 356 -1.65 0.02 18.85
C THR A 356 -2.40 -0.84 17.84
N ASP A 357 -2.03 -0.78 16.55
CA ASP A 357 -2.84 -1.36 15.46
C ASP A 357 -2.03 -1.76 14.22
N HIS A 358 -0.71 -1.64 14.26
CA HIS A 358 0.23 -1.95 13.16
C HIS A 358 0.00 -1.14 11.87
N GLN A 359 -0.62 0.03 12.00
CA GLN A 359 -0.72 0.99 10.90
C GLN A 359 0.57 1.78 10.76
N ILE A 360 1.09 1.90 9.54
CA ILE A 360 2.21 2.80 9.26
C ILE A 360 1.80 4.27 9.46
N GLN A 361 2.67 5.05 10.10
CA GLN A 361 2.65 6.50 10.17
C GLN A 361 3.73 7.04 9.24
N GLN A 362 3.36 7.92 8.34
CA GLN A 362 4.25 8.50 7.33
C GLN A 362 3.68 9.80 6.78
N ALA A 363 4.51 10.63 6.16
CA ALA A 363 4.07 11.81 5.46
C ALA A 363 3.13 11.46 4.30
N LEU A 364 2.16 12.34 4.01
CA LEU A 364 1.28 12.25 2.85
C LEU A 364 1.45 13.48 1.96
N TYR A 365 1.25 13.27 0.67
CA TYR A 365 1.37 14.30 -0.36
C TYR A 365 0.07 14.40 -1.15
N LEU A 366 -0.49 15.58 -1.23
CA LEU A 366 -1.48 15.88 -2.25
C LEU A 366 -0.75 16.41 -3.48
N THR A 367 -1.01 15.79 -4.60
CA THR A 367 -0.40 16.14 -5.88
C THR A 367 -1.47 16.55 -6.88
N VAL A 368 -1.07 17.32 -7.90
CA VAL A 368 -1.91 17.64 -9.06
C VAL A 368 -1.26 17.14 -10.35
N TRP A 369 -2.06 16.63 -11.26
CA TRP A 369 -1.61 16.24 -12.58
C TRP A 369 -1.33 17.48 -13.41
N GLN A 370 -0.10 17.65 -13.89
CA GLN A 370 0.33 18.82 -14.67
C GLN A 370 1.40 18.44 -15.70
N LYS A 371 1.75 19.36 -16.58
CA LYS A 371 2.89 19.19 -17.50
C LYS A 371 4.19 19.05 -16.69
N ALA A 372 4.99 18.05 -17.07
CA ALA A 372 6.32 17.89 -16.51
C ALA A 372 7.20 19.11 -16.86
N ASP A 373 8.04 19.54 -15.91
CA ASP A 373 8.90 20.72 -16.04
C ASP A 373 10.28 20.46 -15.41
N LYS A 374 11.13 21.50 -15.36
CA LYS A 374 12.46 21.38 -14.75
C LYS A 374 12.44 21.05 -13.27
N LYS A 375 11.39 21.45 -12.54
CA LYS A 375 11.25 21.20 -11.10
C LYS A 375 10.70 19.79 -10.84
N TYR A 376 9.80 19.32 -11.71
CA TYR A 376 9.14 18.02 -11.62
C TYR A 376 9.27 17.28 -12.96
N PRO A 377 10.49 16.75 -13.25
CA PRO A 377 10.80 16.25 -14.59
C PRO A 377 10.30 14.83 -14.87
N TYR A 378 10.00 14.02 -13.85
CA TYR A 378 9.59 12.64 -14.09
C TYR A 378 8.23 12.57 -14.77
N SER A 379 8.19 11.88 -15.91
CA SER A 379 6.98 11.71 -16.71
C SER A 379 6.57 10.24 -16.75
N PRO A 380 5.58 9.82 -15.93
CA PRO A 380 5.10 8.45 -15.97
C PRO A 380 4.53 8.11 -17.33
N GLU A 381 4.79 6.87 -17.79
CA GLU A 381 4.34 6.33 -19.09
C GLU A 381 4.72 7.23 -20.29
N ASN A 382 5.76 8.05 -20.15
CA ASN A 382 6.25 9.01 -21.15
C ASN A 382 5.15 9.98 -21.66
N THR A 383 4.20 10.34 -20.82
CA THR A 383 3.05 11.20 -21.16
C THR A 383 3.40 12.67 -21.34
N GLY A 384 4.58 13.11 -20.99
CA GLY A 384 4.95 14.53 -20.87
C GLY A 384 4.31 15.24 -19.67
N MET A 385 3.61 14.49 -18.84
CA MET A 385 2.89 14.96 -17.66
C MET A 385 3.46 14.34 -16.39
N THR A 386 3.11 14.88 -15.22
CA THR A 386 3.54 14.39 -13.91
C THR A 386 2.54 14.68 -12.80
N LEU A 387 2.68 14.01 -11.67
CA LEU A 387 2.03 14.37 -10.41
C LEU A 387 2.97 15.28 -9.61
N ALA A 388 2.67 16.57 -9.58
CA ALA A 388 3.44 17.56 -8.84
C ALA A 388 2.84 17.80 -7.45
N PRO A 389 3.65 17.83 -6.37
CA PRO A 389 3.12 18.05 -5.02
C PRO A 389 2.63 19.49 -4.85
N VAL A 390 1.41 19.64 -4.35
CA VAL A 390 0.78 20.93 -4.00
C VAL A 390 0.66 21.12 -2.49
N LYS A 391 0.63 20.00 -1.73
CA LYS A 391 0.61 20.03 -0.27
C LYS A 391 1.29 18.81 0.29
N THR A 392 2.15 19.02 1.29
CA THR A 392 2.70 17.94 2.13
C THR A 392 2.00 17.96 3.48
N PHE A 393 1.69 16.80 4.01
CA PHE A 393 1.13 16.59 5.33
C PHE A 393 2.11 15.77 6.16
N GLU A 394 2.48 16.31 7.32
CA GLU A 394 3.23 15.56 8.31
C GLU A 394 2.43 14.34 8.79
N SER A 395 3.12 13.28 9.18
CA SER A 395 2.51 11.99 9.51
C SER A 395 1.38 12.07 10.54
N TYR A 396 1.48 12.99 11.52
CA TYR A 396 0.48 13.17 12.57
C TYR A 396 -0.83 13.83 12.10
N ILE A 397 -0.81 14.59 11.01
CA ILE A 397 -2.00 15.31 10.50
C ILE A 397 -3.07 14.32 10.02
N ALA A 398 -2.65 13.21 9.43
CA ALA A 398 -3.53 12.17 8.94
C ALA A 398 -3.69 11.00 9.94
N SER A 399 -3.07 11.09 11.12
CA SER A 399 -3.16 10.07 12.16
C SER A 399 -4.55 10.03 12.77
N THR A 400 -5.36 9.07 12.36
CA THR A 400 -6.69 8.84 12.93
C THR A 400 -6.58 7.96 14.19
N PRO A 401 -7.41 8.21 15.23
CA PRO A 401 -7.50 7.32 16.39
C PRO A 401 -7.89 5.91 15.97
N THR A 402 -7.46 4.92 16.75
CA THR A 402 -7.82 3.52 16.53
C THR A 402 -8.69 2.97 17.66
N SER A 403 -9.65 2.11 17.30
CA SER A 403 -10.44 1.28 18.23
C SER A 403 -9.89 -0.14 18.35
N CYS A 404 -8.69 -0.41 17.81
CA CYS A 404 -8.11 -1.74 17.76
C CYS A 404 -7.86 -2.31 19.16
N GLN A 405 -8.31 -3.56 19.37
CA GLN A 405 -8.06 -4.39 20.55
C GLN A 405 -7.51 -5.74 20.10
N MET A 406 -6.32 -5.72 19.45
CA MET A 406 -5.75 -6.95 18.93
C MET A 406 -5.30 -7.91 20.04
N LYS A 407 -5.58 -9.20 19.84
CA LYS A 407 -5.07 -10.28 20.69
C LYS A 407 -3.61 -10.55 20.32
N ARG A 408 -2.70 -10.30 21.25
CA ARG A 408 -1.27 -10.64 21.10
C ARG A 408 -1.02 -12.10 21.45
N PRO A 409 -0.07 -12.79 20.78
CA PRO A 409 0.40 -14.09 21.25
C PRO A 409 0.98 -13.96 22.66
N GLY A 410 0.70 -14.95 23.49
CA GLY A 410 1.18 -15.02 24.88
C GLY A 410 2.67 -15.33 24.98
#